data_bc56f7ee96a342370f5e2881c18c5513
#
_entry.id   bc56f7ee96a342370f5e2881c18c5513
#
_cell.length_a   1.000
_cell.length_b   1.000
_cell.length_c   1.000
_cell.angle_alpha   90.00
_cell.angle_beta   90.00
_cell.angle_gamma   90.00
#
_symmetry.space_group_name_H-M   'P 1'
#
loop_
_entity.id
_entity.type
_entity.pdbx_description
1 polymer ?
#
loop_
_entity_poly.entity_id
_entity_poly.type
_entity_poly.pdbx_seq_one_letter_code
_entity_poly.pdbx_strand_id
1 'polypeptide(L)'
;MSESPDTPPTSGLPAPGLLDEQALARLHELDPTGKAGLVARVLATYTRSLASLLEQLALARGAADAQGQRHVAHTLKSSSASVGALKLSERCADIERRLREGVTEGLDDRLDDLRAEGERVLAALRGS
;
A
#
# COMPACT_ATOMS: atom_id res chain seq x y z
N MET A 1 -20.47 -11.62 21.82
CA MET A 1 -20.44 -11.19 21.23
C MET A 1 -20.09 -10.74 20.79
N SER A 2 -19.83 -10.69 20.63
CA SER A 2 -19.50 -10.07 20.08
C SER A 2 -19.39 -9.52 19.52
N GLU A 3 -19.21 -9.04 19.18
CA GLU A 3 -19.09 -8.38 18.60
C GLU A 3 -18.97 -7.76 18.19
N SER A 4 -18.79 -7.54 18.02
CA SER A 4 -18.61 -6.75 17.61
C SER A 4 -18.60 -6.24 17.10
N PRO A 5 -18.52 -5.99 16.84
CA PRO A 5 -18.41 -5.26 16.34
C PRO A 5 -18.48 -4.55 16.02
N ASP A 6 -18.77 -4.80 15.98
CA ASP A 6 -18.99 -4.01 15.78
C ASP A 6 -18.47 -3.05 15.47
N THR A 7 -17.89 -3.29 14.97
CA THR A 7 -17.20 -2.19 14.49
C THR A 7 -17.93 -1.55 13.41
N PRO A 8 -18.37 -0.44 13.66
CA PRO A 8 -19.04 0.26 12.61
C PRO A 8 -18.06 0.51 11.52
N PRO A 9 -18.43 0.24 10.34
CA PRO A 9 -17.65 0.68 9.23
C PRO A 9 -17.58 2.17 9.33
N THR A 10 -16.44 2.65 9.64
CA THR A 10 -16.24 4.03 9.48
C THR A 10 -16.13 4.27 8.03
N SER A 11 -16.98 5.06 7.58
CA SER A 11 -17.07 5.43 6.20
C SER A 11 -15.71 5.86 5.68
N GLY A 12 -15.24 5.25 4.66
CA GLY A 12 -14.02 5.61 4.00
C GLY A 12 -12.75 4.99 4.57
N LEU A 13 -12.86 4.17 5.60
CA LEU A 13 -11.68 3.54 6.18
C LEU A 13 -11.60 2.07 5.80
N PRO A 14 -10.42 1.58 5.46
CA PRO A 14 -10.24 0.16 5.17
C PRO A 14 -10.29 -0.68 6.43
N ALA A 15 -10.25 -1.98 6.24
CA ALA A 15 -10.26 -2.93 7.34
C ALA A 15 -9.11 -2.68 8.30
N PRO A 16 -9.30 -2.96 9.60
CA PRO A 16 -8.22 -2.81 10.56
C PRO A 16 -7.02 -3.66 10.19
N GLY A 17 -5.83 -3.13 10.43
CA GLY A 17 -4.60 -3.83 10.18
C GLY A 17 -3.99 -3.57 8.82
N LEU A 18 -4.74 -3.03 7.86
CA LEU A 18 -4.21 -2.69 6.54
C LEU A 18 -3.54 -1.33 6.51
N LEU A 19 -4.05 -0.39 7.30
CA LEU A 19 -3.46 0.93 7.44
C LEU A 19 -3.18 1.20 8.90
N ASP A 20 -2.03 1.83 9.16
CA ASP A 20 -1.62 2.15 10.52
C ASP A 20 -2.43 3.31 11.09
N GLU A 21 -3.00 3.10 12.28
CA GLU A 21 -3.83 4.11 12.91
C GLU A 21 -3.05 5.38 13.24
N GLN A 22 -1.77 5.25 13.59
CA GLN A 22 -0.95 6.42 13.90
C GLN A 22 -0.71 7.27 12.67
N ALA A 23 -0.49 6.64 11.51
CA ALA A 23 -0.32 7.38 10.28
C ALA A 23 -1.59 8.12 9.91
N LEU A 24 -2.74 7.47 10.06
CA LEU A 24 -4.02 8.12 9.81
C LEU A 24 -4.29 9.24 10.80
N ALA A 25 -3.90 9.05 12.06
CA ALA A 25 -4.06 10.08 13.08
C ALA A 25 -3.26 11.35 12.72
N ARG A 26 -2.05 11.17 12.18
CA ARG A 26 -1.25 12.32 11.75
C ARG A 26 -1.93 13.09 10.64
N LEU A 27 -2.58 12.38 9.70
CA LEU A 27 -3.35 13.03 8.64
C LEU A 27 -4.54 13.78 9.22
N HIS A 28 -5.21 13.20 10.20
CA HIS A 28 -6.34 13.85 10.86
C HIS A 28 -5.90 15.10 11.63
N GLU A 29 -4.68 15.11 12.18
CA GLU A 29 -4.16 16.30 12.87
C GLU A 29 -4.01 17.49 11.93
N LEU A 30 -3.72 17.21 10.66
CA LEU A 30 -3.59 18.27 9.66
C LEU A 30 -4.95 18.81 9.21
N ASP A 31 -6.02 18.07 9.44
CA ASP A 31 -7.37 18.47 9.06
C ASP A 31 -8.34 17.95 10.13
N PRO A 32 -8.28 18.50 11.38
CA PRO A 32 -9.02 17.92 12.50
C PRO A 32 -10.52 17.87 12.32
N THR A 33 -11.07 18.82 11.58
CA THR A 33 -12.53 18.86 11.37
C THR A 33 -12.98 18.03 10.18
N GLY A 34 -12.04 17.59 9.35
CA GLY A 34 -12.37 16.86 8.12
C GLY A 34 -12.97 17.73 7.04
N LYS A 35 -13.06 19.03 7.27
CA LYS A 35 -13.72 19.93 6.30
C LYS A 35 -12.97 20.03 4.98
N ALA A 36 -11.65 19.96 5.03
CA ALA A 36 -10.84 20.01 3.81
C ALA A 36 -10.82 18.68 3.09
N GLY A 37 -11.30 17.61 3.71
CA GLY A 37 -11.28 16.29 3.11
C GLY A 37 -9.88 15.75 2.87
N LEU A 38 -8.92 16.15 3.71
CA LEU A 38 -7.52 15.80 3.50
C LEU A 38 -7.29 14.29 3.47
N VAL A 39 -7.82 13.57 4.47
CA VAL A 39 -7.62 12.13 4.55
C VAL A 39 -8.22 11.45 3.31
N ALA A 40 -9.44 11.83 2.94
CA ALA A 40 -10.10 11.26 1.78
C ALA A 40 -9.31 11.50 0.50
N ARG A 41 -8.77 12.73 0.34
CA ARG A 41 -7.98 13.05 -0.85
C ARG A 41 -6.67 12.30 -0.91
N VAL A 42 -5.99 12.18 0.25
CA VAL A 42 -4.74 11.43 0.32
C VAL A 42 -4.98 9.98 -0.03
N LEU A 43 -6.02 9.37 0.53
CA LEU A 43 -6.32 7.97 0.26
C LEU A 43 -6.76 7.76 -1.18
N ALA A 44 -7.51 8.70 -1.75
CA ALA A 44 -7.91 8.60 -3.16
C ALA A 44 -6.70 8.68 -4.09
N THR A 45 -5.78 9.60 -3.80
CA THR A 45 -4.55 9.72 -4.58
C THR A 45 -3.70 8.47 -4.45
N TYR A 46 -3.55 7.96 -3.22
CA TYR A 46 -2.81 6.74 -2.99
C TYR A 46 -3.45 5.56 -3.74
N THR A 47 -4.77 5.46 -3.74
CA THR A 47 -5.48 4.39 -4.43
C THR A 47 -5.14 4.37 -5.92
N ARG A 48 -5.17 5.54 -6.56
CA ARG A 48 -4.82 5.64 -7.99
C ARG A 48 -3.35 5.29 -8.23
N SER A 49 -2.48 5.79 -7.36
CA SER A 49 -1.05 5.53 -7.47
C SER A 49 -0.75 4.04 -7.28
N LEU A 50 -1.38 3.42 -6.29
CA LEU A 50 -1.17 2.00 -6.02
C LEU A 50 -1.59 1.16 -7.22
N ALA A 51 -2.77 1.43 -7.78
CA ALA A 51 -3.23 0.69 -8.95
C ALA A 51 -2.25 0.82 -10.11
N SER A 52 -1.78 2.03 -10.38
CA SER A 52 -0.83 2.28 -11.46
C SER A 52 0.50 1.59 -11.22
N LEU A 53 1.01 1.66 -9.99
CA LEU A 53 2.30 1.06 -9.66
C LEU A 53 2.26 -0.46 -9.72
N LEU A 54 1.15 -1.07 -9.34
CA LEU A 54 1.01 -2.53 -9.47
C LEU A 54 1.03 -2.95 -10.94
N GLU A 55 0.42 -2.15 -11.81
CA GLU A 55 0.48 -2.41 -13.26
C GLU A 55 1.90 -2.25 -13.79
N GLN A 56 2.58 -1.19 -13.37
CA GLN A 56 3.96 -0.95 -13.79
C GLN A 56 4.87 -2.08 -13.34
N LEU A 57 4.64 -2.59 -12.13
CA LEU A 57 5.42 -3.71 -11.62
C LEU A 57 5.20 -4.95 -12.48
N ALA A 58 3.96 -5.23 -12.86
CA ALA A 58 3.65 -6.39 -13.68
C ALA A 58 4.32 -6.28 -15.05
N LEU A 59 4.31 -5.07 -15.64
CA LEU A 59 4.96 -4.84 -16.92
C LEU A 59 6.47 -5.01 -16.83
N ALA A 60 7.08 -4.45 -15.79
CA ALA A 60 8.53 -4.56 -15.59
C ALA A 60 8.93 -6.01 -15.33
N ARG A 61 8.09 -6.75 -14.60
CA ARG A 61 8.35 -8.15 -14.31
C ARG A 61 8.28 -8.97 -15.60
N GLY A 62 7.26 -8.73 -16.44
CA GLY A 62 7.12 -9.41 -17.71
C GLY A 62 8.24 -9.13 -18.68
N ALA A 63 8.84 -7.94 -18.58
CA ALA A 63 9.96 -7.55 -19.43
C ALA A 63 11.32 -7.90 -18.83
N ALA A 64 11.33 -8.56 -17.66
CA ALA A 64 12.55 -8.86 -16.91
C ALA A 64 13.37 -7.60 -16.64
N ASP A 65 12.68 -6.49 -16.41
CA ASP A 65 13.29 -5.18 -16.17
C ASP A 65 13.50 -5.00 -14.67
N ALA A 66 14.67 -5.41 -14.18
CA ALA A 66 15.00 -5.35 -12.77
C ALA A 66 15.00 -3.91 -12.24
N GLN A 67 15.50 -2.99 -13.04
CA GLN A 67 15.56 -1.59 -12.65
C GLN A 67 14.17 -0.99 -12.52
N GLY A 68 13.28 -1.30 -13.45
CA GLY A 68 11.89 -0.86 -13.39
C GLY A 68 11.18 -1.44 -12.17
N GLN A 69 11.40 -2.72 -11.87
CA GLN A 69 10.84 -3.35 -10.69
C GLN A 69 11.33 -2.65 -9.41
N ARG A 70 12.63 -2.36 -9.36
CA ARG A 70 13.22 -1.69 -8.22
C ARG A 70 12.65 -0.29 -8.02
N HIS A 71 12.46 0.43 -9.12
CA HIS A 71 11.89 1.78 -9.07
C HIS A 71 10.48 1.76 -8.51
N VAL A 72 9.64 0.84 -8.97
CA VAL A 72 8.28 0.70 -8.47
C VAL A 72 8.28 0.36 -6.98
N ALA A 73 9.12 -0.61 -6.59
CA ALA A 73 9.20 -1.01 -5.20
C ALA A 73 9.63 0.15 -4.30
N HIS A 74 10.60 0.94 -4.77
CA HIS A 74 11.07 2.11 -4.01
C HIS A 74 9.95 3.14 -3.83
N THR A 75 9.27 3.48 -4.90
CA THR A 75 8.20 4.48 -4.87
C THR A 75 7.04 4.02 -4.00
N LEU A 76 6.63 2.77 -4.18
CA LEU A 76 5.50 2.21 -3.45
C LEU A 76 5.82 2.04 -1.97
N LYS A 77 7.07 1.74 -1.63
CA LYS A 77 7.51 1.65 -0.25
C LYS A 77 7.21 2.95 0.51
N SER A 78 7.63 4.07 -0.07
CA SER A 78 7.43 5.37 0.57
C SER A 78 5.97 5.78 0.64
N SER A 79 5.23 5.63 -0.45
CA SER A 79 3.83 6.04 -0.47
C SER A 79 2.99 5.17 0.46
N SER A 80 3.28 3.88 0.54
CA SER A 80 2.53 2.98 1.43
C SER A 80 2.81 3.29 2.89
N ALA A 81 4.06 3.61 3.23
CA ALA A 81 4.40 3.99 4.60
C ALA A 81 3.66 5.27 5.00
N SER A 82 3.53 6.22 4.07
CA SER A 82 2.87 7.50 4.35
C SER A 82 1.41 7.35 4.74
N VAL A 83 0.72 6.36 4.21
CA VAL A 83 -0.69 6.12 4.54
C VAL A 83 -0.87 4.99 5.55
N GLY A 84 0.23 4.43 6.06
CA GLY A 84 0.16 3.41 7.08
C GLY A 84 -0.06 2.00 6.56
N ALA A 85 0.10 1.77 5.25
CA ALA A 85 0.05 0.42 4.69
C ALA A 85 1.41 -0.24 4.92
N LEU A 86 1.71 -0.52 6.20
CA LEU A 86 3.06 -0.88 6.62
C LEU A 86 3.50 -2.24 6.12
N LYS A 87 2.58 -3.20 6.07
CA LYS A 87 2.91 -4.53 5.56
C LYS A 87 3.30 -4.46 4.10
N LEU A 88 2.55 -3.68 3.30
CA LEU A 88 2.88 -3.48 1.91
C LEU A 88 4.23 -2.78 1.76
N SER A 89 4.47 -1.76 2.58
CA SER A 89 5.74 -1.04 2.57
C SER A 89 6.91 -1.98 2.88
N GLU A 90 6.75 -2.89 3.84
CA GLU A 90 7.79 -3.85 4.20
C GLU A 90 8.09 -4.81 3.05
N ARG A 91 7.05 -5.26 2.35
CA ARG A 91 7.24 -6.14 1.19
C ARG A 91 7.97 -5.43 0.07
N CYS A 92 7.67 -4.16 -0.13
CA CYS A 92 8.36 -3.35 -1.13
C CYS A 92 9.84 -3.16 -0.75
N ALA A 93 10.12 -2.93 0.53
CA ALA A 93 11.49 -2.78 1.00
C ALA A 93 12.31 -4.06 0.77
N ASP A 94 11.68 -5.22 1.01
CA ASP A 94 12.33 -6.50 0.78
C ASP A 94 12.68 -6.70 -0.70
N ILE A 95 11.73 -6.39 -1.58
CA ILE A 95 11.94 -6.50 -3.03
C ILE A 95 13.04 -5.54 -3.47
N GLU A 96 12.99 -4.29 -3.02
CA GLU A 96 14.00 -3.31 -3.39
C GLU A 96 15.39 -3.77 -2.98
N ARG A 97 15.52 -4.28 -1.75
CA ARG A 97 16.79 -4.77 -1.25
C ARG A 97 17.31 -5.95 -2.07
N ARG A 98 16.45 -6.93 -2.36
CA ARG A 98 16.83 -8.10 -3.13
C ARG A 98 17.30 -7.73 -4.53
N LEU A 99 16.57 -6.83 -5.19
CA LEU A 99 16.95 -6.39 -6.52
C LEU A 99 18.26 -5.61 -6.51
N ARG A 100 18.46 -4.78 -5.49
CA ARG A 100 19.70 -4.02 -5.35
C ARG A 100 20.90 -4.94 -5.14
N GLU A 101 20.70 -6.03 -4.38
CA GLU A 101 21.77 -6.97 -4.06
C GLU A 101 21.93 -8.08 -5.11
N GLY A 102 21.06 -8.10 -6.11
CA GLY A 102 21.10 -9.13 -7.13
C GLY A 102 20.62 -10.50 -6.66
N VAL A 103 19.86 -10.55 -5.58
CA VAL A 103 19.33 -11.79 -5.03
C VAL A 103 18.06 -12.15 -5.80
N THR A 104 18.14 -13.20 -6.63
CA THR A 104 16.99 -13.61 -7.43
C THR A 104 16.28 -14.83 -6.87
N GLU A 105 16.89 -15.54 -5.94
CA GLU A 105 16.29 -16.73 -5.36
C GLU A 105 15.04 -16.35 -4.59
N GLY A 106 13.92 -17.01 -4.92
CA GLY A 106 12.64 -16.75 -4.26
C GLY A 106 12.02 -15.39 -4.62
N LEU A 107 12.61 -14.67 -5.55
CA LEU A 107 12.13 -13.33 -5.91
C LEU A 107 10.72 -13.37 -6.48
N ASP A 108 10.42 -14.35 -7.33
CA ASP A 108 9.07 -14.45 -7.90
C ASP A 108 8.00 -14.64 -6.83
N ASP A 109 8.27 -15.47 -5.83
CA ASP A 109 7.33 -15.65 -4.73
C ASP A 109 7.15 -14.37 -3.94
N ARG A 110 8.22 -13.62 -3.74
CA ARG A 110 8.16 -12.34 -3.03
C ARG A 110 7.38 -11.30 -3.83
N LEU A 111 7.55 -11.30 -5.15
CA LEU A 111 6.78 -10.41 -6.01
C LEU A 111 5.30 -10.77 -6.00
N ASP A 112 4.97 -12.06 -5.98
CA ASP A 112 3.59 -12.51 -5.86
C ASP A 112 3.00 -12.07 -4.52
N ASP A 113 3.77 -12.17 -3.43
CA ASP A 113 3.31 -11.74 -2.11
C ASP A 113 3.07 -10.24 -2.07
N LEU A 114 3.96 -9.47 -2.69
CA LEU A 114 3.81 -8.02 -2.77
C LEU A 114 2.53 -7.66 -3.51
N ARG A 115 2.33 -8.30 -4.65
CA ARG A 115 1.14 -8.04 -5.47
C ARG A 115 -0.13 -8.40 -4.72
N ALA A 116 -0.14 -9.55 -4.03
CA ALA A 116 -1.31 -9.98 -3.28
C ALA A 116 -1.64 -8.99 -2.17
N GLU A 117 -0.62 -8.52 -1.46
CA GLU A 117 -0.84 -7.52 -0.41
C GLU A 117 -1.34 -6.21 -1.01
N GLY A 118 -0.74 -5.78 -2.12
CA GLY A 118 -1.17 -4.56 -2.81
C GLY A 118 -2.62 -4.63 -3.24
N GLU A 119 -3.03 -5.79 -3.75
CA GLU A 119 -4.42 -5.96 -4.19
C GLU A 119 -5.39 -5.98 -3.01
N ARG A 120 -4.97 -6.54 -1.87
CA ARG A 120 -5.79 -6.51 -0.66
C ARG A 120 -6.01 -5.08 -0.19
N VAL A 121 -4.95 -4.28 -0.16
CA VAL A 121 -5.04 -2.87 0.23
C VAL A 121 -5.93 -2.12 -0.75
N LEU A 122 -5.73 -2.36 -2.04
CA LEU A 122 -6.50 -1.68 -3.08
C LEU A 122 -7.98 -2.01 -2.97
N ALA A 123 -8.32 -3.28 -2.76
CA ALA A 123 -9.70 -3.70 -2.61
C ALA A 123 -10.35 -3.07 -1.38
N ALA A 124 -9.60 -3.02 -0.26
CA ALA A 124 -10.11 -2.39 0.95
C ALA A 124 -10.39 -0.91 0.76
N LEU A 125 -9.49 -0.21 0.05
CA LEU A 125 -9.66 1.22 -0.21
C LEU A 125 -10.86 1.47 -1.13
N ARG A 126 -11.04 0.62 -2.13
CA ARG A 126 -12.15 0.76 -3.08
C ARG A 126 -13.48 0.33 -2.49
N GLY A 127 -13.46 -0.58 -1.53
CA GLY A 127 -14.65 -1.04 -0.86
C GLY A 127 -15.15 -0.13 0.24
N SER A 128 -14.37 0.89 0.57
CA SER A 128 -14.72 1.82 1.66
C SER A 128 -15.64 2.97 1.24
#